data_ecb3d4c42712ff42d118d3a34b6916e2
#
_entry.id   ecb3d4c42712ff42d118d3a34b6916e2
#
_cell.length_a   1.000
_cell.length_b   1.000
_cell.length_c   1.000
_cell.angle_alpha   90.00
_cell.angle_beta   90.00
_cell.angle_gamma   90.00
#
_symmetry.space_group_name_H-M   'P 1'
#
loop_
_entity.id
_entity.type
_entity.pdbx_description
1 polymer ?
#
loop_
_entity_poly.entity_id
_entity_poly.type
_entity_poly.pdbx_seq_one_letter_code
_entity_poly.pdbx_strand_id
1 'polypeptide(L)'
;MNRKMISLLLALILASGTLASCANPKDPAETAGTESESATDTTPVETEPETVRYAAEVPGGTDLGGRKFTVLAFVAEDVVWNDVDWNATELTGEVLNDAVYTRTKNTEDLLNVEIDVEHVSARGNTSALTNSVKANDDAYQLFNGIIQGTFSLGQSGYLAELNDFAAQGTLRLDSPWWDQNALADLSINHKNYAITGDIGTMYKKSIGVIMFNKSIHADYDLEDPYTLMDEGAWTIDKMVEMGAQVSEDLNGDGVMDENDRYGLICFCDMMGLAMIGCDVRFATKNDADIPELTMLSEKSVSVMEKLATLMYDENLTYSWSAANKSEETAFAMYKQDQSLFYYGELHAVATMREMESPFGIMPMPLYDSEQDGYHHCINPNVAAVYTIPVTNTAYTETGYILDTLGAESKNLLTPAYYNTTLIGKVTRDEESARSLDVIISTVRYDIGYLAGLNMS
;
A
#
# COMPACT_ATOMS: atom_id res chain seq x y z
N MET A 1 12.81 -17.29 -42.02
CA MET A 1 12.56 -18.73 -41.82
C MET A 1 11.08 -18.99 -42.12
N ASN A 2 10.76 -19.89 -43.03
CA ASN A 2 9.44 -20.00 -43.67
C ASN A 2 8.42 -20.64 -42.71
N ARG A 3 7.20 -20.12 -42.65
CA ARG A 3 6.08 -20.62 -41.81
C ARG A 3 5.80 -22.13 -41.91
N LYS A 4 6.23 -22.78 -43.00
CA LYS A 4 6.09 -24.24 -43.22
C LYS A 4 7.11 -25.08 -42.44
N MET A 5 8.22 -24.50 -41.97
CA MET A 5 9.21 -25.27 -41.17
C MET A 5 8.85 -25.29 -39.67
N ILE A 6 8.07 -24.32 -39.21
CA ILE A 6 7.62 -24.25 -37.79
C ILE A 6 6.51 -25.29 -37.54
N SER A 7 5.65 -25.54 -38.50
CA SER A 7 4.59 -26.58 -38.40
C SER A 7 5.13 -28.01 -38.40
N LEU A 8 6.31 -28.26 -38.97
CA LEU A 8 6.91 -29.60 -39.00
C LEU A 8 7.66 -29.94 -37.69
N LEU A 9 8.16 -28.94 -36.98
CA LEU A 9 8.83 -29.11 -35.67
C LEU A 9 7.84 -29.34 -34.53
N LEU A 10 6.64 -28.78 -34.60
CA LEU A 10 5.58 -29.00 -33.59
C LEU A 10 4.93 -30.40 -33.74
N ALA A 11 4.94 -31.00 -34.92
CA ALA A 11 4.39 -32.34 -35.15
C ALA A 11 5.31 -33.48 -34.68
N LEU A 12 6.62 -33.22 -34.46
CA LEU A 12 7.58 -34.24 -33.99
C LEU A 12 7.67 -34.36 -32.47
N ILE A 13 7.15 -33.40 -31.72
CA ILE A 13 7.19 -33.39 -30.24
C ILE A 13 5.95 -34.08 -29.64
N LEU A 14 4.89 -34.31 -30.42
CA LEU A 14 3.65 -34.98 -29.99
C LEU A 14 3.61 -36.48 -30.24
N ALA A 15 4.67 -37.13 -30.79
CA ALA A 15 4.69 -38.51 -31.16
C ALA A 15 5.56 -39.47 -30.28
N SER A 16 6.08 -38.99 -29.14
CA SER A 16 6.99 -39.78 -28.28
C SER A 16 6.46 -40.11 -26.87
N GLY A 17 5.17 -40.25 -26.70
CA GLY A 17 4.60 -40.49 -25.38
C GLY A 17 3.49 -41.53 -25.28
N THR A 18 3.64 -42.71 -25.90
CA THR A 18 2.82 -43.86 -25.53
C THR A 18 3.52 -45.15 -25.99
N LEU A 19 4.03 -45.93 -25.06
CA LEU A 19 4.12 -47.41 -25.11
C LEU A 19 4.84 -47.94 -23.86
N ALA A 20 4.11 -48.44 -22.90
CA ALA A 20 4.49 -49.63 -22.13
C ALA A 20 3.24 -50.24 -21.49
N SER A 21 2.80 -51.30 -22.10
CA SER A 21 1.65 -52.14 -21.78
C SER A 21 2.06 -53.32 -20.90
N CYS A 22 1.15 -53.67 -20.03
CA CYS A 22 0.83 -54.95 -19.39
C CYS A 22 1.63 -56.23 -19.70
N ALA A 23 1.94 -56.98 -18.65
CA ALA A 23 1.67 -58.43 -18.60
C ALA A 23 1.78 -58.98 -17.16
N ASN A 24 0.71 -59.52 -16.63
CA ASN A 24 0.63 -60.60 -15.65
C ASN A 24 0.55 -61.94 -16.44
N PRO A 25 0.78 -63.17 -15.95
CA PRO A 25 0.40 -63.72 -14.65
C PRO A 25 1.20 -64.93 -14.08
N LYS A 26 0.81 -65.37 -12.89
CA LYS A 26 0.75 -66.73 -12.30
C LYS A 26 1.67 -67.08 -11.15
N ASP A 27 0.99 -67.31 -10.03
CA ASP A 27 1.30 -68.12 -8.87
C ASP A 27 1.68 -69.59 -9.17
N PRO A 28 2.09 -70.48 -8.17
CA PRO A 28 2.03 -70.36 -6.71
C PRO A 28 3.17 -71.02 -5.91
N ALA A 29 3.08 -70.87 -4.56
CA ALA A 29 3.38 -71.85 -3.49
C ALA A 29 4.48 -71.51 -2.47
N GLU A 30 3.95 -71.27 -1.24
CA GLU A 30 4.36 -71.77 0.09
C GLU A 30 5.85 -71.73 0.51
N THR A 31 6.19 -71.05 1.59
CA THR A 31 6.21 -71.51 2.98
C THR A 31 6.83 -70.47 3.96
N ALA A 32 6.13 -70.35 5.10
CA ALA A 32 6.61 -70.10 6.47
C ALA A 32 7.56 -68.96 6.85
N GLY A 33 7.01 -68.02 7.57
CA GLY A 33 7.38 -67.62 8.94
C GLY A 33 8.59 -66.73 9.14
N THR A 34 8.36 -65.50 9.51
CA THR A 34 8.86 -64.85 10.73
C THR A 34 8.33 -63.42 10.85
N GLU A 35 7.78 -63.15 11.99
CA GLU A 35 7.29 -61.81 12.39
C GLU A 35 8.44 -60.78 12.37
N SER A 36 8.18 -59.62 11.73
CA SER A 36 8.94 -58.44 11.93
C SER A 36 7.98 -57.23 11.88
N GLU A 37 7.91 -56.54 12.95
CA GLU A 37 7.11 -55.32 13.14
C GLU A 37 7.40 -54.31 12.02
N SER A 38 6.36 -53.96 11.26
CA SER A 38 6.39 -52.82 10.33
C SER A 38 6.09 -51.55 11.09
N ALA A 39 7.11 -50.77 11.33
CA ALA A 39 6.94 -49.36 11.72
C ALA A 39 6.21 -48.64 10.58
N THR A 40 5.00 -48.20 10.83
CA THR A 40 4.26 -47.25 9.98
C THR A 40 4.95 -45.91 10.05
N ASP A 41 5.69 -45.57 9.01
CA ASP A 41 6.21 -44.25 8.74
C ASP A 41 5.01 -43.33 8.38
N THR A 42 4.46 -42.69 9.41
CA THR A 42 3.49 -41.61 9.24
C THR A 42 4.27 -40.33 9.03
N THR A 43 4.56 -39.99 7.78
CA THR A 43 4.91 -38.62 7.38
C THR A 43 3.81 -37.71 7.89
N PRO A 44 4.12 -36.65 8.67
CA PRO A 44 3.12 -35.66 9.02
C PRO A 44 2.60 -35.00 7.72
N VAL A 45 1.32 -35.11 7.46
CA VAL A 45 0.65 -34.27 6.48
C VAL A 45 0.74 -32.86 7.07
N GLU A 46 1.55 -32.03 6.47
CA GLU A 46 1.57 -30.58 6.72
C GLU A 46 0.16 -30.09 6.37
N THR A 47 -0.67 -29.89 7.36
CA THR A 47 -1.95 -29.20 7.21
C THR A 47 -1.61 -27.75 6.91
N GLU A 48 -1.92 -27.28 5.68
CA GLU A 48 -1.94 -25.86 5.37
C GLU A 48 -2.72 -25.15 6.49
N PRO A 49 -2.21 -24.01 7.02
CA PRO A 49 -2.92 -23.27 8.07
C PRO A 49 -4.30 -22.90 7.53
N GLU A 50 -5.35 -23.24 8.30
CA GLU A 50 -6.70 -22.80 8.01
C GLU A 50 -6.69 -21.28 7.84
N THR A 51 -6.92 -20.80 6.63
CA THR A 51 -7.05 -19.37 6.37
C THR A 51 -8.30 -18.86 7.08
N VAL A 52 -8.09 -18.05 8.11
CA VAL A 52 -9.18 -17.40 8.84
C VAL A 52 -9.95 -16.50 7.87
N ARG A 53 -11.20 -16.82 7.58
CA ARG A 53 -12.07 -15.95 6.80
C ARG A 53 -12.75 -14.94 7.73
N TYR A 54 -12.56 -13.66 7.45
CA TYR A 54 -13.21 -12.57 8.16
C TYR A 54 -14.64 -12.36 7.64
N ALA A 55 -15.56 -12.02 8.53
CA ALA A 55 -16.94 -11.72 8.19
C ALA A 55 -17.46 -10.59 9.07
N ALA A 56 -18.23 -9.67 8.49
CA ALA A 56 -18.94 -8.64 9.23
C ALA A 56 -20.06 -9.25 10.08
N GLU A 57 -20.33 -8.65 11.23
CA GLU A 57 -21.44 -9.07 12.10
C GLU A 57 -22.74 -8.39 11.63
N VAL A 58 -23.32 -8.92 10.55
CA VAL A 58 -24.61 -8.48 10.04
C VAL A 58 -25.70 -9.46 10.53
N PRO A 59 -26.85 -8.98 11.02
CA PRO A 59 -27.93 -9.86 11.44
C PRO A 59 -28.32 -10.85 10.34
N GLY A 60 -28.45 -12.14 10.72
CA GLY A 60 -28.79 -13.18 9.73
C GLY A 60 -30.10 -12.88 9.02
N GLY A 61 -30.09 -12.99 7.67
CA GLY A 61 -31.26 -12.71 6.84
C GLY A 61 -31.46 -11.20 6.54
N THR A 62 -30.46 -10.35 6.78
CA THR A 62 -30.50 -8.95 6.34
C THR A 62 -30.65 -8.92 4.82
N ASP A 63 -31.69 -8.23 4.37
CA ASP A 63 -32.02 -8.05 2.96
C ASP A 63 -32.34 -6.57 2.73
N LEU A 64 -31.50 -5.87 1.98
CA LEU A 64 -31.64 -4.43 1.71
C LEU A 64 -32.54 -4.14 0.50
N GLY A 65 -33.21 -5.18 -0.06
CA GLY A 65 -34.27 -5.06 -1.04
C GLY A 65 -33.80 -4.54 -2.42
N GLY A 66 -32.51 -4.76 -2.76
CA GLY A 66 -31.94 -4.27 -4.03
C GLY A 66 -31.80 -2.75 -4.06
N ARG A 67 -31.70 -2.08 -2.88
CA ARG A 67 -31.52 -0.63 -2.84
C ARG A 67 -30.17 -0.23 -3.44
N LYS A 68 -30.13 0.96 -4.03
CA LYS A 68 -28.91 1.56 -4.55
C LYS A 68 -28.10 2.17 -3.40
N PHE A 69 -26.79 1.89 -3.40
CA PHE A 69 -25.77 2.50 -2.53
C PHE A 69 -24.75 3.17 -3.42
N THR A 70 -24.73 4.50 -3.44
CA THR A 70 -23.86 5.26 -4.33
C THR A 70 -22.60 5.71 -3.61
N VAL A 71 -21.45 5.29 -4.14
CA VAL A 71 -20.11 5.72 -3.74
C VAL A 71 -19.67 6.86 -4.65
N LEU A 72 -19.34 8.00 -4.09
CA LEU A 72 -18.62 9.05 -4.81
C LEU A 72 -17.13 8.83 -4.61
N ALA A 73 -16.43 8.42 -5.68
CA ALA A 73 -15.01 8.13 -5.67
C ALA A 73 -14.24 9.07 -6.62
N PHE A 74 -12.97 9.33 -6.32
CA PHE A 74 -12.14 10.03 -7.29
C PHE A 74 -11.49 9.05 -8.26
N VAL A 75 -11.30 9.50 -9.49
CA VAL A 75 -10.50 8.84 -10.52
C VAL A 75 -9.34 9.74 -10.90
N ALA A 76 -8.16 9.16 -10.93
CA ALA A 76 -6.97 9.80 -11.46
C ALA A 76 -6.53 9.03 -12.71
N GLU A 77 -7.16 9.34 -13.87
CA GLU A 77 -6.98 8.58 -15.11
C GLU A 77 -5.55 8.64 -15.68
N ASP A 78 -4.81 9.70 -15.36
CA ASP A 78 -3.52 10.01 -16.00
C ASP A 78 -2.30 9.85 -15.08
N VAL A 79 -2.42 9.10 -13.97
CA VAL A 79 -1.33 8.97 -13.01
C VAL A 79 -1.02 7.51 -12.67
N VAL A 80 0.26 7.23 -12.45
CA VAL A 80 0.81 5.88 -12.16
C VAL A 80 0.19 5.23 -10.91
N TRP A 81 -0.28 6.06 -9.98
CA TRP A 81 -0.90 5.65 -8.72
C TRP A 81 -2.44 5.72 -8.78
N ASN A 82 -3.03 5.41 -9.93
CA ASN A 82 -4.48 5.43 -10.12
C ASN A 82 -5.23 4.57 -9.09
N ASP A 83 -6.37 5.07 -8.62
CA ASP A 83 -7.25 4.33 -7.74
C ASP A 83 -8.01 3.26 -8.54
N VAL A 84 -7.75 2.01 -8.22
CA VAL A 84 -8.45 0.87 -8.79
C VAL A 84 -9.54 0.32 -7.86
N ASP A 85 -9.64 0.86 -6.64
CA ASP A 85 -10.47 0.29 -5.57
C ASP A 85 -11.98 0.29 -5.90
N TRP A 86 -12.41 1.09 -6.90
CA TRP A 86 -13.82 1.24 -7.30
C TRP A 86 -14.07 1.10 -8.81
N ASN A 87 -13.07 0.71 -9.60
CA ASN A 87 -13.17 0.73 -11.08
C ASN A 87 -13.45 -0.64 -11.71
N ALA A 88 -13.51 -1.73 -10.93
CA ALA A 88 -13.69 -3.07 -11.47
C ALA A 88 -15.16 -3.35 -11.79
N THR A 89 -15.52 -3.39 -13.08
CA THR A 89 -16.87 -3.69 -13.58
C THR A 89 -17.03 -5.13 -14.07
N GLU A 90 -15.91 -5.83 -14.33
CA GLU A 90 -15.87 -7.22 -14.80
C GLU A 90 -14.57 -7.92 -14.38
N LEU A 91 -14.56 -9.25 -14.44
CA LEU A 91 -13.34 -10.03 -14.27
C LEU A 91 -12.47 -9.92 -15.52
N THR A 92 -11.20 -9.54 -15.33
CA THR A 92 -10.24 -9.35 -16.44
C THR A 92 -9.10 -10.38 -16.41
N GLY A 93 -8.99 -11.15 -15.32
CA GLY A 93 -7.85 -12.04 -15.03
C GLY A 93 -6.67 -11.29 -14.40
N GLU A 94 -6.78 -9.99 -14.18
CA GLU A 94 -5.82 -9.21 -13.40
C GLU A 94 -6.19 -9.31 -11.91
N VAL A 95 -5.24 -9.72 -11.07
CA VAL A 95 -5.51 -10.18 -9.69
C VAL A 95 -6.16 -9.10 -8.84
N LEU A 96 -5.68 -7.86 -8.95
CA LEU A 96 -6.20 -6.75 -8.14
C LEU A 96 -7.60 -6.33 -8.61
N ASN A 97 -7.80 -6.23 -9.93
CA ASN A 97 -9.12 -5.96 -10.52
C ASN A 97 -10.14 -7.02 -10.09
N ASP A 98 -9.76 -8.28 -10.20
CA ASP A 98 -10.67 -9.41 -9.90
C ASP A 98 -11.00 -9.48 -8.39
N ALA A 99 -10.06 -9.07 -7.53
CA ALA A 99 -10.31 -8.96 -6.09
C ALA A 99 -11.31 -7.84 -5.78
N VAL A 100 -11.18 -6.66 -6.41
CA VAL A 100 -12.12 -5.54 -6.27
C VAL A 100 -13.51 -5.92 -6.76
N TYR A 101 -13.59 -6.53 -7.94
CA TYR A 101 -14.85 -6.99 -8.51
C TYR A 101 -15.55 -8.00 -7.59
N THR A 102 -14.80 -9.04 -7.17
CA THR A 102 -15.35 -10.12 -6.35
C THR A 102 -15.80 -9.63 -4.98
N ARG A 103 -15.00 -8.75 -4.31
CA ARG A 103 -15.38 -8.10 -3.05
C ARG A 103 -16.72 -7.38 -3.17
N THR A 104 -16.88 -6.59 -4.23
CA THR A 104 -18.09 -5.80 -4.45
C THR A 104 -19.29 -6.72 -4.69
N LYS A 105 -19.14 -7.73 -5.55
CA LYS A 105 -20.21 -8.71 -5.82
C LYS A 105 -20.59 -9.52 -4.59
N ASN A 106 -19.63 -9.99 -3.80
CA ASN A 106 -19.93 -10.70 -2.56
C ASN A 106 -20.75 -9.83 -1.59
N THR A 107 -20.43 -8.53 -1.50
CA THR A 107 -21.18 -7.60 -0.66
C THR A 107 -22.60 -7.39 -1.18
N GLU A 108 -22.76 -7.19 -2.50
CA GLU A 108 -24.07 -7.04 -3.15
C GLU A 108 -24.96 -8.27 -2.94
N ASP A 109 -24.39 -9.47 -3.15
CA ASP A 109 -25.12 -10.74 -3.02
C ASP A 109 -25.50 -11.03 -1.56
N LEU A 110 -24.59 -10.75 -0.62
CA LEU A 110 -24.82 -11.00 0.81
C LEU A 110 -25.94 -10.12 1.38
N LEU A 111 -25.99 -8.85 0.97
CA LEU A 111 -26.91 -7.86 1.54
C LEU A 111 -28.09 -7.54 0.63
N ASN A 112 -28.16 -8.08 -0.58
CA ASN A 112 -29.12 -7.69 -1.62
C ASN A 112 -29.14 -6.17 -1.82
N VAL A 113 -27.99 -5.59 -2.20
CA VAL A 113 -27.76 -4.16 -2.46
C VAL A 113 -27.12 -4.00 -3.83
N GLU A 114 -27.35 -2.87 -4.50
CA GLU A 114 -26.65 -2.49 -5.73
C GLU A 114 -25.65 -1.39 -5.39
N ILE A 115 -24.35 -1.67 -5.54
CA ILE A 115 -23.27 -0.69 -5.31
C ILE A 115 -22.97 0.01 -6.64
N ASP A 116 -23.31 1.29 -6.70
CA ASP A 116 -23.04 2.16 -7.84
C ASP A 116 -21.90 3.12 -7.52
N VAL A 117 -21.06 3.44 -8.51
CA VAL A 117 -19.90 4.31 -8.31
C VAL A 117 -19.95 5.48 -9.27
N GLU A 118 -19.99 6.67 -8.71
CA GLU A 118 -19.84 7.92 -9.46
C GLU A 118 -18.42 8.48 -9.25
N HIS A 119 -17.75 8.81 -10.34
CA HIS A 119 -16.38 9.26 -10.30
C HIS A 119 -16.26 10.78 -10.48
N VAL A 120 -15.41 11.40 -9.65
CA VAL A 120 -14.98 12.80 -9.85
C VAL A 120 -13.60 12.83 -10.48
N SER A 121 -13.44 13.64 -11.50
CA SER A 121 -12.29 13.65 -12.41
C SER A 121 -11.02 14.33 -11.85
N ALA A 122 -11.05 14.86 -10.65
CA ALA A 122 -9.91 15.59 -10.09
C ALA A 122 -9.68 15.24 -8.63
N ARG A 123 -8.42 15.04 -8.27
CA ARG A 123 -7.98 14.92 -6.88
C ARG A 123 -8.48 16.09 -6.04
N GLY A 124 -8.95 15.79 -4.84
CA GLY A 124 -9.43 16.81 -3.91
C GLY A 124 -10.70 17.54 -4.36
N ASN A 125 -11.34 17.12 -5.45
CA ASN A 125 -12.60 17.71 -5.86
C ASN A 125 -13.75 17.23 -4.96
N THR A 126 -14.14 18.08 -4.04
CA THR A 126 -15.23 17.84 -3.08
C THR A 126 -16.55 18.51 -3.53
N SER A 127 -16.57 19.12 -4.71
CA SER A 127 -17.71 19.95 -5.14
C SER A 127 -18.99 19.16 -5.29
N ALA A 128 -18.95 17.95 -5.84
CA ALA A 128 -20.13 17.10 -5.99
C ALA A 128 -20.77 16.79 -4.63
N LEU A 129 -19.96 16.32 -3.66
CA LEU A 129 -20.41 16.05 -2.30
C LEU A 129 -20.93 17.31 -1.61
N THR A 130 -20.20 18.43 -1.70
CA THR A 130 -20.59 19.70 -1.09
C THR A 130 -21.95 20.19 -1.64
N ASN A 131 -22.20 20.03 -2.94
CA ASN A 131 -23.47 20.42 -3.56
C ASN A 131 -24.61 19.51 -3.11
N SER A 132 -24.40 18.19 -3.05
CA SER A 132 -25.37 17.22 -2.57
C SER A 132 -25.77 17.52 -1.11
N VAL A 133 -24.77 17.71 -0.22
CA VAL A 133 -25.04 18.05 1.19
C VAL A 133 -25.82 19.36 1.32
N LYS A 134 -25.47 20.41 0.56
CA LYS A 134 -26.20 21.69 0.56
C LYS A 134 -27.62 21.56 0.01
N ALA A 135 -27.83 20.68 -0.97
CA ALA A 135 -29.16 20.38 -1.52
C ALA A 135 -29.98 19.47 -0.58
N ASN A 136 -29.33 18.79 0.35
CA ASN A 136 -29.92 17.79 1.24
C ASN A 136 -30.64 16.68 0.44
N ASP A 137 -29.99 16.15 -0.61
CA ASP A 137 -30.59 15.22 -1.57
C ASP A 137 -30.20 13.74 -1.38
N ASP A 138 -29.32 13.43 -0.40
CA ASP A 138 -28.84 12.06 -0.10
C ASP A 138 -28.33 11.30 -1.36
N ALA A 139 -27.72 12.02 -2.31
CA ALA A 139 -27.28 11.43 -3.56
C ALA A 139 -26.14 10.42 -3.38
N TYR A 140 -25.33 10.59 -2.34
CA TYR A 140 -24.18 9.77 -2.04
C TYR A 140 -24.25 9.22 -0.62
N GLN A 141 -23.98 7.92 -0.45
CA GLN A 141 -23.95 7.28 0.86
C GLN A 141 -22.53 7.12 1.38
N LEU A 142 -21.54 7.11 0.49
CA LEU A 142 -20.11 7.03 0.83
C LEU A 142 -19.32 8.01 -0.06
N PHE A 143 -18.35 8.67 0.52
CA PHE A 143 -17.34 9.44 -0.20
C PHE A 143 -15.96 8.85 0.03
N ASN A 144 -15.29 8.43 -1.05
CA ASN A 144 -13.89 8.06 -1.09
C ASN A 144 -13.10 9.23 -1.66
N GLY A 145 -12.44 10.00 -0.81
CA GLY A 145 -11.72 11.21 -1.19
C GLY A 145 -10.31 11.29 -0.62
N ILE A 146 -9.51 12.16 -1.23
CA ILE A 146 -8.16 12.46 -0.70
C ILE A 146 -8.27 13.06 0.69
N ILE A 147 -7.44 12.57 1.61
CA ILE A 147 -7.52 12.91 3.04
C ILE A 147 -7.46 14.42 3.29
N GLN A 148 -6.60 15.15 2.58
CA GLN A 148 -6.47 16.61 2.72
C GLN A 148 -7.78 17.35 2.42
N GLY A 149 -8.50 16.97 1.35
CA GLY A 149 -9.80 17.56 1.01
C GLY A 149 -10.89 17.21 2.03
N THR A 150 -10.81 16.01 2.61
CA THR A 150 -11.77 15.49 3.58
C THR A 150 -11.79 16.29 4.88
N PHE A 151 -10.65 16.79 5.36
CA PHE A 151 -10.62 17.66 6.55
C PHE A 151 -11.46 18.93 6.37
N SER A 152 -11.44 19.54 5.20
CA SER A 152 -12.26 20.72 4.88
C SER A 152 -13.76 20.43 4.94
N LEU A 153 -14.16 19.22 4.52
CA LEU A 153 -15.56 18.76 4.63
C LEU A 153 -15.96 18.56 6.09
N GLY A 154 -15.10 17.94 6.90
CA GLY A 154 -15.33 17.78 8.34
C GLY A 154 -15.49 19.11 9.07
N GLN A 155 -14.60 20.07 8.81
CA GLN A 155 -14.69 21.44 9.38
C GLN A 155 -15.99 22.17 8.98
N SER A 156 -16.51 21.88 7.79
CA SER A 156 -17.77 22.45 7.30
C SER A 156 -19.01 21.77 7.86
N GLY A 157 -18.88 20.68 8.64
CA GLY A 157 -19.99 19.91 9.20
C GLY A 157 -20.71 19.07 8.14
N TYR A 158 -20.03 18.67 7.07
CA TYR A 158 -20.63 17.93 5.98
C TYR A 158 -20.51 16.41 6.12
N LEU A 159 -19.76 15.94 7.14
CA LEU A 159 -19.52 14.52 7.40
C LEU A 159 -20.26 14.05 8.64
N ALA A 160 -20.79 12.83 8.57
CA ALA A 160 -21.41 12.16 9.69
C ALA A 160 -20.35 11.65 10.68
N GLU A 161 -20.67 11.64 11.97
CA GLU A 161 -19.83 11.07 13.00
C GLU A 161 -19.92 9.53 12.96
N LEU A 162 -18.81 8.85 12.71
CA LEU A 162 -18.77 7.40 12.57
C LEU A 162 -19.04 6.66 13.90
N ASN A 163 -18.75 7.28 15.02
CA ASN A 163 -19.05 6.74 16.33
C ASN A 163 -20.57 6.54 16.56
N ASP A 164 -21.42 7.33 15.88
CA ASP A 164 -22.88 7.15 15.93
C ASP A 164 -23.31 5.83 15.28
N PHE A 165 -22.64 5.42 14.18
CA PHE A 165 -22.86 4.13 13.54
C PHE A 165 -22.38 2.98 14.44
N ALA A 166 -21.20 3.17 15.07
CA ALA A 166 -20.67 2.19 16.03
C ALA A 166 -21.58 2.00 17.24
N ALA A 167 -22.12 3.10 17.78
CA ALA A 167 -23.05 3.05 18.90
C ALA A 167 -24.36 2.31 18.58
N GLN A 168 -24.76 2.29 17.30
CA GLN A 168 -25.91 1.51 16.81
C GLN A 168 -25.55 0.05 16.51
N GLY A 169 -24.26 -0.33 16.58
CA GLY A 169 -23.79 -1.68 16.29
C GLY A 169 -23.85 -2.04 14.80
N THR A 170 -23.87 -1.05 13.91
CA THR A 170 -23.96 -1.26 12.46
C THR A 170 -22.63 -1.12 11.72
N LEU A 171 -21.68 -0.39 12.31
CA LEU A 171 -20.30 -0.27 11.85
C LEU A 171 -19.36 -0.55 13.03
N ARG A 172 -18.59 -1.60 12.96
CA ARG A 172 -17.69 -2.01 14.04
C ARG A 172 -16.30 -1.43 13.82
N LEU A 173 -16.04 -0.24 14.39
CA LEU A 173 -14.78 0.46 14.24
C LEU A 173 -13.58 -0.29 14.85
N ASP A 174 -13.82 -1.23 15.77
CA ASP A 174 -12.82 -2.12 16.36
C ASP A 174 -12.50 -3.37 15.52
N SER A 175 -13.14 -3.52 14.37
CA SER A 175 -12.90 -4.66 13.48
C SER A 175 -11.50 -4.67 12.88
N PRO A 176 -10.92 -5.86 12.63
CA PRO A 176 -9.52 -5.98 12.19
C PRO A 176 -9.25 -5.51 10.75
N TRP A 177 -10.26 -5.13 10.00
CA TRP A 177 -10.13 -4.54 8.67
C TRP A 177 -10.05 -3.01 8.68
N TRP A 178 -10.29 -2.36 9.82
CA TRP A 178 -10.10 -0.93 9.98
C TRP A 178 -8.72 -0.62 10.57
N ASP A 179 -8.06 0.41 10.06
CA ASP A 179 -6.78 0.85 10.58
C ASP A 179 -6.97 1.56 11.94
N GLN A 180 -6.53 0.89 13.01
CA GLN A 180 -6.71 1.37 14.37
C GLN A 180 -5.84 2.60 14.67
N ASN A 181 -4.68 2.73 14.03
CA ASN A 181 -3.84 3.91 14.17
C ASN A 181 -4.53 5.13 13.52
N ALA A 182 -5.14 4.93 12.34
CA ALA A 182 -5.92 5.99 11.69
C ALA A 182 -7.10 6.44 12.55
N LEU A 183 -7.85 5.50 13.12
CA LEU A 183 -8.98 5.82 14.03
C LEU A 183 -8.51 6.60 15.27
N ALA A 184 -7.38 6.20 15.86
CA ALA A 184 -6.84 6.88 17.03
C ALA A 184 -6.25 8.25 16.67
N ASP A 185 -5.47 8.34 15.59
CA ASP A 185 -4.72 9.55 15.26
C ASP A 185 -5.61 10.63 14.60
N LEU A 186 -6.63 10.24 13.81
CA LEU A 186 -7.50 11.17 13.07
C LEU A 186 -8.75 11.59 13.82
N SER A 187 -9.02 11.05 15.02
CA SER A 187 -10.12 11.51 15.85
C SER A 187 -9.89 12.96 16.32
N ILE A 188 -10.97 13.70 16.52
CA ILE A 188 -10.95 15.04 17.12
C ILE A 188 -12.07 15.10 18.16
N ASN A 189 -11.73 15.45 19.41
CA ASN A 189 -12.68 15.45 20.52
C ASN A 189 -13.42 14.11 20.66
N HIS A 190 -12.65 12.99 20.52
CA HIS A 190 -13.13 11.61 20.56
C HIS A 190 -14.15 11.23 19.46
N LYS A 191 -14.16 11.96 18.34
CA LYS A 191 -15.06 11.76 17.21
C LYS A 191 -14.28 11.40 15.96
N ASN A 192 -14.73 10.36 15.26
CA ASN A 192 -14.18 9.94 13.99
C ASN A 192 -15.12 10.34 12.85
N TYR A 193 -14.60 11.01 11.84
CA TYR A 193 -15.33 11.41 10.63
C TYR A 193 -14.81 10.73 9.36
N ALA A 194 -13.70 10.02 9.48
CA ALA A 194 -13.09 9.29 8.38
C ALA A 194 -12.54 7.96 8.88
N ILE A 195 -12.57 6.96 8.00
CA ILE A 195 -11.93 5.66 8.22
C ILE A 195 -11.05 5.30 7.03
N THR A 196 -10.06 4.46 7.27
CA THR A 196 -9.29 3.77 6.25
C THR A 196 -8.97 2.36 6.75
N GLY A 197 -8.43 1.53 5.88
CA GLY A 197 -8.12 0.14 6.22
C GLY A 197 -8.15 -0.75 4.99
N ASP A 198 -8.48 -2.01 5.18
CA ASP A 198 -8.46 -3.01 4.10
C ASP A 198 -9.51 -2.75 3.00
N ILE A 199 -10.49 -1.88 3.23
CA ILE A 199 -11.50 -1.48 2.25
C ILE A 199 -10.91 -0.92 0.96
N GLY A 200 -9.68 -0.39 1.00
CA GLY A 200 -9.00 0.13 -0.18
C GLY A 200 -7.49 0.02 -0.10
N THR A 201 -6.82 0.28 -1.22
CA THR A 201 -5.37 0.18 -1.36
C THR A 201 -4.65 1.52 -1.36
N MET A 202 -5.34 2.63 -1.61
CA MET A 202 -4.72 3.93 -1.84
C MET A 202 -3.91 4.45 -0.64
N TYR A 203 -4.36 4.23 0.60
CA TYR A 203 -3.56 4.65 1.75
C TYR A 203 -2.23 3.88 1.86
N LYS A 204 -2.24 2.56 1.55
CA LYS A 204 -1.02 1.74 1.52
C LYS A 204 -0.08 2.19 0.40
N LYS A 205 -0.63 2.48 -0.78
CA LYS A 205 0.14 2.97 -1.94
C LYS A 205 0.86 4.29 -1.66
N SER A 206 0.35 5.10 -0.74
CA SER A 206 0.87 6.43 -0.39
C SER A 206 1.89 6.44 0.75
N ILE A 207 2.29 5.29 1.28
CA ILE A 207 3.32 5.20 2.34
C ILE A 207 4.69 5.44 1.72
N GLY A 208 5.44 6.40 2.28
CA GLY A 208 6.80 6.71 1.85
C GLY A 208 7.79 5.61 2.21
N VAL A 209 8.66 5.25 1.28
CA VAL A 209 9.67 4.19 1.42
C VAL A 209 10.97 4.56 0.71
N ILE A 210 12.04 3.86 1.04
CA ILE A 210 13.30 3.90 0.29
C ILE A 210 13.44 2.59 -0.49
N MET A 211 13.62 2.66 -1.80
CA MET A 211 14.06 1.53 -2.59
C MET A 211 15.59 1.61 -2.77
N PHE A 212 16.29 0.48 -2.72
CA PHE A 212 17.73 0.44 -2.99
C PHE A 212 18.07 -0.53 -4.11
N ASN A 213 18.99 -0.14 -4.98
CA ASN A 213 19.48 -0.94 -6.11
C ASN A 213 20.49 -1.98 -5.61
N LYS A 214 20.12 -3.27 -5.68
CA LYS A 214 20.97 -4.38 -5.21
C LYS A 214 22.20 -4.61 -6.09
N SER A 215 22.15 -4.22 -7.38
CA SER A 215 23.31 -4.35 -8.28
C SER A 215 24.39 -3.34 -7.91
N ILE A 216 24.03 -2.05 -7.78
CA ILE A 216 24.96 -1.00 -7.34
C ILE A 216 25.50 -1.33 -5.95
N HIS A 217 24.61 -1.75 -5.02
CA HIS A 217 25.01 -2.16 -3.67
C HIS A 217 26.10 -3.23 -3.70
N ALA A 218 25.94 -4.26 -4.53
CA ALA A 218 26.91 -5.35 -4.66
C ALA A 218 28.21 -4.92 -5.34
N ASP A 219 28.13 -4.07 -6.38
CA ASP A 219 29.28 -3.60 -7.14
C ASP A 219 30.24 -2.75 -6.27
N TYR A 220 29.72 -2.04 -5.29
CA TYR A 220 30.47 -1.18 -4.39
C TYR A 220 30.77 -1.84 -3.02
N ASP A 221 30.42 -3.10 -2.81
CA ASP A 221 30.63 -3.88 -1.57
C ASP A 221 30.16 -3.11 -0.31
N LEU A 222 28.94 -2.54 -0.40
CA LEU A 222 28.37 -1.72 0.66
C LEU A 222 27.81 -2.60 1.81
N GLU A 223 27.65 -2.01 3.00
CA GLU A 223 26.98 -2.68 4.12
C GLU A 223 25.53 -3.05 3.75
N ASP A 224 25.05 -4.23 4.19
CA ASP A 224 23.72 -4.70 3.87
C ASP A 224 22.62 -3.86 4.55
N PRO A 225 21.75 -3.18 3.78
CA PRO A 225 20.72 -2.31 4.35
C PRO A 225 19.73 -3.04 5.27
N TYR A 226 19.43 -4.31 5.02
CA TYR A 226 18.53 -5.08 5.89
C TYR A 226 19.15 -5.41 7.25
N THR A 227 20.45 -5.72 7.27
CA THR A 227 21.20 -5.88 8.52
C THR A 227 21.21 -4.57 9.31
N LEU A 228 21.46 -3.44 8.63
CA LEU A 228 21.42 -2.12 9.25
C LEU A 228 20.02 -1.81 9.83
N MET A 229 18.96 -2.21 9.12
CA MET A 229 17.59 -2.06 9.60
C MET A 229 17.34 -2.87 10.87
N ASP A 230 17.72 -4.15 10.88
CA ASP A 230 17.50 -5.07 12.01
C ASP A 230 18.30 -4.63 13.26
N GLU A 231 19.47 -4.02 13.06
CA GLU A 231 20.33 -3.48 14.11
C GLU A 231 19.95 -2.07 14.59
N GLY A 232 18.96 -1.40 13.96
CA GLY A 232 18.62 0.00 14.24
C GLY A 232 19.71 0.99 13.80
N ALA A 233 20.56 0.59 12.86
CA ALA A 233 21.67 1.37 12.31
C ALA A 233 21.35 2.00 10.94
N TRP A 234 20.18 1.72 10.36
CA TRP A 234 19.71 2.35 9.13
C TRP A 234 19.25 3.77 9.42
N THR A 235 20.18 4.72 9.34
CA THR A 235 19.99 6.15 9.65
C THR A 235 20.16 7.02 8.42
N ILE A 236 19.74 8.29 8.50
CA ILE A 236 20.01 9.29 7.44
C ILE A 236 21.51 9.39 7.16
N ASP A 237 22.35 9.43 8.20
CA ASP A 237 23.82 9.53 8.03
C ASP A 237 24.40 8.31 7.32
N LYS A 238 23.88 7.11 7.62
CA LYS A 238 24.31 5.88 6.93
C LYS A 238 23.88 5.90 5.45
N MET A 239 22.65 6.35 5.17
CA MET A 239 22.19 6.52 3.78
C MET A 239 23.05 7.51 3.01
N VAL A 240 23.43 8.64 3.61
CA VAL A 240 24.36 9.62 3.02
C VAL A 240 25.74 9.01 2.79
N GLU A 241 26.30 8.31 3.77
CA GLU A 241 27.61 7.64 3.68
C GLU A 241 27.65 6.65 2.51
N MET A 242 26.63 5.80 2.39
CA MET A 242 26.53 4.81 1.31
C MET A 242 26.33 5.48 -0.05
N GLY A 243 25.44 6.47 -0.11
CA GLY A 243 25.13 7.21 -1.33
C GLY A 243 26.34 7.97 -1.89
N ALA A 244 27.14 8.58 -1.02
CA ALA A 244 28.33 9.31 -1.42
C ALA A 244 29.42 8.44 -2.05
N GLN A 245 29.45 7.13 -1.75
CA GLN A 245 30.40 6.19 -2.34
C GLN A 245 30.09 5.85 -3.79
N VAL A 246 28.85 6.03 -4.23
CA VAL A 246 28.39 5.62 -5.57
C VAL A 246 28.10 6.79 -6.50
N SER A 247 27.98 8.02 -5.97
CA SER A 247 27.69 9.20 -6.76
C SER A 247 28.87 9.50 -7.70
N GLU A 248 28.57 9.66 -9.01
CA GLU A 248 29.59 9.77 -10.04
C GLU A 248 29.08 10.52 -11.28
N ASP A 249 29.88 11.45 -11.80
CA ASP A 249 29.70 12.04 -13.12
C ASP A 249 30.09 10.98 -14.17
N LEU A 250 29.12 10.30 -14.74
CA LEU A 250 29.32 9.15 -15.64
C LEU A 250 29.79 9.56 -17.02
N ASN A 251 29.41 10.76 -17.48
CA ASN A 251 29.75 11.25 -18.79
C ASN A 251 31.04 12.10 -18.81
N GLY A 252 31.53 12.55 -17.64
CA GLY A 252 32.80 13.27 -17.46
C GLY A 252 32.74 14.71 -17.93
N ASP A 253 31.55 15.32 -18.01
CA ASP A 253 31.40 16.70 -18.48
C ASP A 253 31.53 17.76 -17.37
N GLY A 254 31.58 17.31 -16.11
CA GLY A 254 31.75 18.14 -14.93
C GLY A 254 30.44 18.77 -14.42
N VAL A 255 29.29 18.31 -14.90
CA VAL A 255 27.95 18.75 -14.48
C VAL A 255 27.15 17.54 -14.05
N MET A 256 26.65 17.54 -12.84
CA MET A 256 25.74 16.48 -12.38
C MET A 256 24.33 16.73 -12.91
N ASP A 257 23.81 15.82 -13.74
CA ASP A 257 22.47 15.90 -14.33
C ASP A 257 21.80 14.51 -14.50
N GLU A 258 20.74 14.39 -15.29
CA GLU A 258 20.01 13.13 -15.53
C GLU A 258 20.80 12.04 -16.26
N ASN A 259 22.04 12.31 -16.67
CA ASN A 259 22.93 11.34 -17.31
C ASN A 259 23.91 10.69 -16.32
N ASP A 260 23.86 11.07 -15.04
CA ASP A 260 24.85 10.71 -14.03
C ASP A 260 24.27 9.79 -12.97
N ARG A 261 25.12 9.32 -12.06
CA ARG A 261 24.73 8.46 -10.95
C ARG A 261 24.71 9.24 -9.65
N TYR A 262 23.64 9.04 -8.88
CA TYR A 262 23.42 9.67 -7.59
C TYR A 262 23.32 8.64 -6.44
N GLY A 263 23.57 9.12 -5.24
CA GLY A 263 23.26 8.35 -4.03
C GLY A 263 21.76 8.22 -3.81
N LEU A 264 21.00 9.28 -4.10
CA LEU A 264 19.56 9.34 -3.89
C LEU A 264 18.85 10.04 -5.04
N ILE A 265 17.73 9.49 -5.48
CA ILE A 265 16.71 10.20 -6.26
C ILE A 265 15.50 10.46 -5.35
N CYS A 266 15.00 11.71 -5.33
CA CYS A 266 13.84 12.08 -4.48
C CYS A 266 12.97 13.18 -5.10
N PHE A 267 11.91 13.56 -4.38
CA PHE A 267 11.07 14.73 -4.68
C PHE A 267 10.66 15.47 -3.39
N CYS A 268 10.03 16.63 -3.53
CA CYS A 268 9.81 17.55 -2.42
C CYS A 268 8.97 16.97 -1.26
N ASP A 269 8.01 16.07 -1.53
CA ASP A 269 7.16 15.49 -0.48
C ASP A 269 7.95 14.62 0.50
N MET A 270 9.17 14.15 0.11
CA MET A 270 10.06 13.45 1.02
C MET A 270 10.30 14.23 2.32
N MET A 271 10.40 15.55 2.26
CA MET A 271 10.69 16.36 3.45
C MET A 271 9.70 16.07 4.58
N GLY A 272 8.39 16.18 4.33
CA GLY A 272 7.37 15.99 5.36
C GLY A 272 7.29 14.55 5.86
N LEU A 273 7.34 13.58 4.94
CA LEU A 273 7.27 12.15 5.28
C LEU A 273 8.52 11.70 6.04
N ALA A 274 9.70 12.17 5.64
CA ALA A 274 10.95 11.88 6.33
C ALA A 274 11.05 12.54 7.70
N MET A 275 10.50 13.75 7.89
CA MET A 275 10.41 14.36 9.22
C MET A 275 9.63 13.47 10.19
N ILE A 276 8.50 12.89 9.75
CA ILE A 276 7.73 11.94 10.56
C ILE A 276 8.51 10.63 10.75
N GLY A 277 9.22 10.17 9.74
CA GLY A 277 10.17 9.05 9.82
C GLY A 277 11.22 9.25 10.90
N CYS A 278 11.70 10.48 11.07
CA CYS A 278 12.63 10.93 12.12
C CYS A 278 11.95 11.24 13.46
N ASP A 279 10.74 10.73 13.67
CA ASP A 279 9.96 10.91 14.89
C ASP A 279 9.68 12.39 15.24
N VAL A 280 9.50 13.26 14.24
CA VAL A 280 8.93 14.58 14.39
C VAL A 280 7.40 14.47 14.31
N ARG A 281 6.69 15.09 15.26
CA ARG A 281 5.24 15.24 15.24
C ARG A 281 4.87 16.68 14.91
N PHE A 282 4.09 16.85 13.84
CA PHE A 282 3.55 18.17 13.47
C PHE A 282 2.48 18.63 14.46
N ALA A 283 1.64 17.70 14.90
CA ALA A 283 0.72 17.90 15.99
C ALA A 283 0.62 16.65 16.87
N THR A 284 0.39 16.88 18.17
CA THR A 284 0.01 15.82 19.11
C THR A 284 -1.35 16.15 19.70
N LYS A 285 -2.04 15.16 20.26
CA LYS A 285 -3.35 15.39 20.87
C LYS A 285 -3.22 15.47 22.39
N ASN A 286 -3.95 16.41 23.00
CA ASN A 286 -4.05 16.51 24.45
C ASN A 286 -5.05 15.50 25.02
N ASP A 287 -5.24 15.48 26.34
CA ASP A 287 -6.15 14.55 27.04
C ASP A 287 -7.63 14.66 26.60
N ALA A 288 -8.01 15.78 26.00
CA ALA A 288 -9.34 15.97 25.43
C ALA A 288 -9.43 15.56 23.94
N ASP A 289 -8.40 14.90 23.42
CA ASP A 289 -8.29 14.51 22.02
C ASP A 289 -8.35 15.69 21.04
N ILE A 290 -7.81 16.84 21.47
CA ILE A 290 -7.70 18.04 20.64
C ILE A 290 -6.27 18.18 20.13
N PRO A 291 -6.06 18.32 18.80
CA PRO A 291 -4.73 18.51 18.23
C PRO A 291 -4.08 19.84 18.68
N GLU A 292 -2.81 19.75 19.08
CA GLU A 292 -1.95 20.88 19.43
C GLU A 292 -0.69 20.83 18.58
N LEU A 293 -0.27 21.97 18.02
CA LEU A 293 0.94 22.04 17.19
C LEU A 293 2.19 21.80 18.03
N THR A 294 3.01 20.83 17.62
CA THR A 294 4.23 20.41 18.32
C THR A 294 5.49 20.48 17.45
N MET A 295 5.35 20.80 16.15
CA MET A 295 6.48 20.80 15.23
C MET A 295 7.52 21.91 15.51
N LEU A 296 7.22 22.91 16.31
CA LEU A 296 8.16 23.98 16.65
C LEU A 296 9.05 23.55 17.82
N SER A 297 10.02 22.68 17.56
CA SER A 297 10.97 22.15 18.53
C SER A 297 12.40 22.18 17.99
N GLU A 298 13.40 22.13 18.89
CA GLU A 298 14.81 22.01 18.49
C GLU A 298 15.06 20.75 17.64
N LYS A 299 14.41 19.61 18.00
CA LYS A 299 14.47 18.37 17.21
C LYS A 299 13.96 18.61 15.77
N SER A 300 12.82 19.27 15.61
CA SER A 300 12.24 19.54 14.29
C SER A 300 13.16 20.39 13.42
N VAL A 301 13.81 21.42 14.01
CA VAL A 301 14.79 22.24 13.30
C VAL A 301 15.99 21.39 12.86
N SER A 302 16.56 20.61 13.78
CA SER A 302 17.73 19.78 13.49
C SER A 302 17.43 18.72 12.43
N VAL A 303 16.25 18.09 12.49
CA VAL A 303 15.80 17.12 11.48
C VAL A 303 15.63 17.80 10.12
N MET A 304 14.96 18.97 10.08
CA MET A 304 14.75 19.73 8.85
C MET A 304 16.08 20.14 8.21
N GLU A 305 17.04 20.64 9.00
CA GLU A 305 18.37 21.01 8.51
C GLU A 305 19.13 19.81 7.92
N LYS A 306 19.07 18.65 8.60
CA LYS A 306 19.72 17.41 8.11
C LYS A 306 19.09 16.93 6.79
N LEU A 307 17.77 16.89 6.72
CA LEU A 307 17.04 16.50 5.51
C LEU A 307 17.24 17.50 4.37
N ALA A 308 17.22 18.80 4.65
CA ALA A 308 17.49 19.81 3.64
C ALA A 308 18.93 19.69 3.08
N THR A 309 19.90 19.42 3.95
CA THR A 309 21.28 19.18 3.51
C THR A 309 21.35 17.97 2.57
N LEU A 310 20.69 16.85 2.91
CA LEU A 310 20.63 15.68 2.06
C LEU A 310 19.93 15.99 0.72
N MET A 311 18.72 16.57 0.77
CA MET A 311 17.86 16.72 -0.41
C MET A 311 18.37 17.77 -1.43
N TYR A 312 19.19 18.71 -0.99
CA TYR A 312 19.74 19.78 -1.82
C TYR A 312 21.26 19.69 -2.06
N ASP A 313 21.90 18.57 -1.69
CA ASP A 313 23.27 18.26 -2.12
C ASP A 313 23.25 17.77 -3.57
N GLU A 314 23.53 18.66 -4.51
CA GLU A 314 23.49 18.39 -5.95
C GLU A 314 24.51 17.33 -6.42
N ASN A 315 25.50 17.00 -5.61
CA ASN A 315 26.46 15.92 -5.93
C ASN A 315 25.99 14.55 -5.39
N LEU A 316 25.06 14.53 -4.47
CA LEU A 316 24.56 13.32 -3.81
C LEU A 316 23.15 12.96 -4.24
N THR A 317 22.30 13.98 -4.44
CA THR A 317 20.86 13.80 -4.59
C THR A 317 20.34 14.44 -5.87
N TYR A 318 19.62 13.65 -6.67
CA TYR A 318 18.82 14.17 -7.76
C TYR A 318 17.38 14.38 -7.31
N SER A 319 17.00 15.66 -7.10
CA SER A 319 15.62 16.02 -6.81
C SER A 319 14.90 16.36 -8.11
N TRP A 320 14.08 15.43 -8.62
CA TRP A 320 13.39 15.66 -9.89
C TRP A 320 12.40 16.83 -9.86
N SER A 321 11.80 17.11 -8.70
CA SER A 321 10.95 18.29 -8.53
C SER A 321 11.73 19.59 -8.56
N ALA A 322 12.92 19.65 -7.94
CA ALA A 322 13.80 20.81 -8.01
C ALA A 322 14.38 21.02 -9.42
N ALA A 323 14.67 19.92 -10.14
CA ALA A 323 15.09 19.93 -11.52
C ALA A 323 13.95 20.26 -12.52
N ASN A 324 12.72 20.44 -12.03
CA ASN A 324 11.51 20.66 -12.85
C ASN A 324 11.32 19.55 -13.92
N LYS A 325 11.56 18.31 -13.51
CA LYS A 325 11.36 17.09 -14.31
C LYS A 325 10.15 16.32 -13.79
N SER A 326 9.75 15.27 -14.51
CA SER A 326 8.64 14.41 -14.13
C SER A 326 9.12 13.20 -13.33
N GLU A 327 8.18 12.54 -12.65
CA GLU A 327 8.43 11.28 -11.98
C GLU A 327 8.85 10.17 -12.95
N GLU A 328 8.37 10.18 -14.20
CA GLU A 328 8.79 9.24 -15.24
C GLU A 328 10.28 9.37 -15.57
N THR A 329 10.82 10.61 -15.53
CA THR A 329 12.28 10.82 -15.66
C THR A 329 13.04 10.16 -14.53
N ALA A 330 12.58 10.35 -13.29
CA ALA A 330 13.17 9.73 -12.11
C ALA A 330 13.10 8.20 -12.17
N PHE A 331 11.97 7.64 -12.60
CA PHE A 331 11.82 6.20 -12.82
C PHE A 331 12.77 5.68 -13.89
N ALA A 332 12.95 6.40 -15.00
CA ALA A 332 13.87 6.02 -16.06
C ALA A 332 15.32 5.99 -15.58
N MET A 333 15.75 7.00 -14.82
CA MET A 333 17.08 7.05 -14.21
C MET A 333 17.32 5.87 -13.27
N TYR A 334 16.39 5.61 -12.34
CA TYR A 334 16.53 4.51 -11.39
C TYR A 334 16.58 3.14 -12.08
N LYS A 335 15.75 2.92 -13.11
CA LYS A 335 15.74 1.69 -13.93
C LYS A 335 17.04 1.50 -14.75
N GLN A 336 17.80 2.56 -14.97
CA GLN A 336 19.09 2.54 -15.68
C GLN A 336 20.31 2.49 -14.73
N ASP A 337 20.10 2.12 -13.47
CA ASP A 337 21.13 2.04 -12.44
C ASP A 337 21.85 3.38 -12.19
N GLN A 338 21.10 4.48 -12.29
CA GLN A 338 21.60 5.83 -12.05
C GLN A 338 21.36 6.32 -10.62
N SER A 339 20.96 5.46 -9.70
CA SER A 339 20.93 5.79 -8.27
C SER A 339 20.98 4.54 -7.40
N LEU A 340 21.68 4.66 -6.25
CA LEU A 340 21.67 3.63 -5.22
C LEU A 340 20.31 3.58 -4.51
N PHE A 341 19.79 4.74 -4.09
CA PHE A 341 18.53 4.87 -3.39
C PHE A 341 17.52 5.67 -4.23
N TYR A 342 16.28 5.26 -4.13
CA TYR A 342 15.12 5.99 -4.66
C TYR A 342 14.10 6.20 -3.53
N TYR A 343 13.82 7.45 -3.21
CA TYR A 343 12.67 7.76 -2.38
C TYR A 343 11.41 7.78 -3.23
N GLY A 344 10.42 7.02 -2.83
CA GLY A 344 9.10 7.00 -3.44
C GLY A 344 8.05 6.57 -2.45
N GLU A 345 6.84 6.37 -2.94
CA GLU A 345 5.78 5.72 -2.17
C GLU A 345 5.60 4.27 -2.66
N LEU A 346 4.90 3.43 -1.89
CA LEU A 346 4.71 2.02 -2.24
C LEU A 346 4.08 1.80 -3.62
N HIS A 347 3.38 2.78 -4.19
CA HIS A 347 2.89 2.66 -5.57
C HIS A 347 4.03 2.56 -6.60
N ALA A 348 5.16 3.23 -6.36
CA ALA A 348 6.32 3.21 -7.26
C ALA A 348 6.93 1.81 -7.41
N VAL A 349 6.81 0.96 -6.39
CA VAL A 349 7.27 -0.43 -6.40
C VAL A 349 6.68 -1.21 -7.58
N ALA A 350 5.41 -0.98 -7.90
CA ALA A 350 4.76 -1.62 -9.05
C ALA A 350 5.37 -1.18 -10.40
N THR A 351 5.80 0.08 -10.50
CA THR A 351 6.44 0.65 -11.69
C THR A 351 7.85 0.10 -11.91
N MET A 352 8.53 -0.27 -10.82
CA MET A 352 9.89 -0.84 -10.88
C MET A 352 9.95 -2.34 -11.23
N ARG A 353 8.80 -3.01 -11.41
CA ARG A 353 8.74 -4.45 -11.72
C ARG A 353 9.49 -4.86 -12.99
N GLU A 354 9.62 -3.94 -13.95
CA GLU A 354 10.30 -4.17 -15.23
C GLU A 354 11.79 -3.82 -15.18
N MET A 355 12.30 -3.39 -14.04
CA MET A 355 13.71 -3.10 -13.84
C MET A 355 14.55 -4.38 -14.00
N GLU A 356 15.63 -4.33 -14.75
CA GLU A 356 16.53 -5.47 -14.96
C GLU A 356 17.31 -5.78 -13.68
N SER A 357 17.85 -4.74 -13.04
CA SER A 357 18.55 -4.85 -11.76
C SER A 357 17.57 -5.13 -10.62
N PRO A 358 17.87 -6.10 -9.73
CA PRO A 358 17.05 -6.34 -8.55
C PRO A 358 17.14 -5.15 -7.59
N PHE A 359 16.05 -4.87 -6.90
CA PHE A 359 16.01 -3.85 -5.85
C PHE A 359 15.37 -4.39 -4.57
N GLY A 360 15.61 -3.70 -3.47
CA GLY A 360 15.01 -3.96 -2.18
C GLY A 360 14.19 -2.78 -1.71
N ILE A 361 13.35 -3.00 -0.69
CA ILE A 361 12.51 -1.98 -0.07
C ILE A 361 12.94 -1.82 1.38
N MET A 362 13.16 -0.58 1.79
CA MET A 362 13.60 -0.19 3.12
C MET A 362 12.64 0.78 3.77
N PRO A 363 12.51 0.77 5.10
CA PRO A 363 11.80 1.81 5.82
C PRO A 363 12.48 3.18 5.61
N MET A 364 11.74 4.26 5.88
CA MET A 364 12.35 5.59 6.04
C MET A 364 13.46 5.49 7.09
N PRO A 365 14.66 6.07 6.85
CA PRO A 365 15.77 5.96 7.78
C PRO A 365 15.48 6.69 9.10
N LEU A 366 16.07 6.18 10.18
CA LEU A 366 16.07 6.83 11.48
C LEU A 366 16.83 8.17 11.42
N TYR A 367 16.49 9.11 12.28
CA TYR A 367 17.28 10.34 12.46
C TYR A 367 18.70 10.02 12.96
N ASP A 368 18.79 9.15 13.97
CA ASP A 368 20.01 8.59 14.55
C ASP A 368 19.70 7.25 15.21
N SER A 369 20.71 6.57 15.75
CA SER A 369 20.58 5.27 16.41
C SER A 369 19.90 5.31 17.79
N GLU A 370 19.63 6.48 18.36
CA GLU A 370 18.93 6.64 19.63
C GLU A 370 17.41 6.75 19.44
N GLN A 371 16.93 6.86 18.19
CA GLN A 371 15.50 6.92 17.88
C GLN A 371 14.81 5.61 18.24
N ASP A 372 13.64 5.70 18.89
CA ASP A 372 12.83 4.55 19.29
C ASP A 372 12.01 4.02 18.10
N GLY A 373 12.68 3.28 17.21
CA GLY A 373 12.07 2.55 16.09
C GLY A 373 11.76 3.39 14.85
N TYR A 374 11.33 2.67 13.82
CA TYR A 374 10.94 3.25 12.52
C TYR A 374 9.53 3.83 12.57
N HIS A 375 9.32 4.90 11.82
CA HIS A 375 8.01 5.54 11.68
C HIS A 375 7.74 5.90 10.22
N HIS A 376 6.50 5.76 9.82
CA HIS A 376 6.04 6.10 8.48
C HIS A 376 4.80 6.97 8.53
N CYS A 377 4.54 7.66 7.44
CA CYS A 377 3.28 8.38 7.23
C CYS A 377 2.81 8.17 5.79
N ILE A 378 1.53 8.42 5.58
CA ILE A 378 0.92 8.44 4.26
C ILE A 378 1.06 9.83 3.64
N ASN A 379 1.20 9.91 2.32
CA ASN A 379 1.21 11.19 1.61
C ASN A 379 -0.22 11.78 1.55
N PRO A 380 -0.46 12.96 2.15
CA PRO A 380 -1.80 13.57 2.19
C PRO A 380 -2.34 13.97 0.82
N ASN A 381 -1.49 14.10 -0.19
CA ASN A 381 -1.87 14.43 -1.56
C ASN A 381 -2.32 13.21 -2.37
N VAL A 382 -2.08 11.99 -1.87
CA VAL A 382 -2.35 10.72 -2.55
C VAL A 382 -3.33 9.86 -1.77
N ALA A 383 -3.14 9.78 -0.44
CA ALA A 383 -3.92 8.90 0.42
C ALA A 383 -5.42 9.22 0.39
N ALA A 384 -6.24 8.19 0.21
CA ALA A 384 -7.68 8.29 0.28
C ALA A 384 -8.22 7.74 1.60
N VAL A 385 -9.30 8.35 2.06
CA VAL A 385 -10.10 7.94 3.21
C VAL A 385 -11.57 7.84 2.83
N TYR A 386 -12.33 7.15 3.66
CA TYR A 386 -13.74 6.89 3.48
C TYR A 386 -14.55 7.67 4.50
N THR A 387 -15.55 8.43 4.03
CA THR A 387 -16.38 9.28 4.88
C THR A 387 -17.84 9.18 4.46
N ILE A 388 -18.75 9.41 5.40
CA ILE A 388 -20.18 9.36 5.18
C ILE A 388 -20.73 10.78 5.20
N PRO A 389 -21.46 11.22 4.16
CA PRO A 389 -22.11 12.53 4.16
C PRO A 389 -23.15 12.63 5.27
N VAL A 390 -23.27 13.81 5.89
CA VAL A 390 -24.26 14.06 6.94
C VAL A 390 -25.71 13.97 6.46
N THR A 391 -25.94 14.02 5.15
CA THR A 391 -27.26 13.87 4.52
C THR A 391 -27.67 12.41 4.33
N ASN A 392 -26.76 11.46 4.53
CA ASN A 392 -27.13 10.04 4.47
C ASN A 392 -28.19 9.74 5.53
N THR A 393 -29.34 9.22 5.09
CA THR A 393 -30.48 8.87 5.96
C THR A 393 -30.57 7.38 6.28
N ALA A 394 -29.72 6.56 5.65
CA ALA A 394 -29.72 5.10 5.74
C ALA A 394 -28.57 4.58 6.63
N TYR A 395 -28.47 5.09 7.86
CA TYR A 395 -27.36 4.80 8.77
C TYR A 395 -27.10 3.31 9.01
N THR A 396 -28.16 2.55 9.29
CA THR A 396 -28.05 1.11 9.57
C THR A 396 -27.49 0.36 8.37
N GLU A 397 -28.08 0.59 7.22
CA GLU A 397 -27.70 -0.08 5.97
C GLU A 397 -26.28 0.30 5.55
N THR A 398 -25.94 1.57 5.63
CA THR A 398 -24.60 2.07 5.32
C THR A 398 -23.54 1.42 6.20
N GLY A 399 -23.81 1.30 7.50
CA GLY A 399 -22.91 0.63 8.44
C GLY A 399 -22.65 -0.83 8.07
N TYR A 400 -23.70 -1.60 7.77
CA TYR A 400 -23.57 -2.99 7.36
C TYR A 400 -22.84 -3.16 6.02
N ILE A 401 -23.10 -2.28 5.06
CA ILE A 401 -22.41 -2.32 3.74
C ILE A 401 -20.91 -2.05 3.93
N LEU A 402 -20.54 -1.02 4.69
CA LEU A 402 -19.15 -0.67 4.94
C LEU A 402 -18.40 -1.77 5.68
N ASP A 403 -19.00 -2.33 6.72
CA ASP A 403 -18.39 -3.40 7.51
C ASP A 403 -18.17 -4.67 6.67
N THR A 404 -19.17 -5.01 5.81
CA THR A 404 -19.06 -6.14 4.87
C THR A 404 -17.99 -5.89 3.81
N LEU A 405 -17.94 -4.69 3.21
CA LEU A 405 -16.89 -4.31 2.27
C LEU A 405 -15.50 -4.40 2.90
N GLY A 406 -15.35 -3.95 4.13
CA GLY A 406 -14.10 -4.04 4.87
C GLY A 406 -13.65 -5.49 5.10
N ALA A 407 -14.56 -6.34 5.58
CA ALA A 407 -14.30 -7.76 5.81
C ALA A 407 -13.94 -8.52 4.51
N GLU A 408 -14.73 -8.32 3.43
CA GLU A 408 -14.46 -8.94 2.14
C GLU A 408 -13.15 -8.42 1.52
N SER A 409 -12.82 -7.15 1.70
CA SER A 409 -11.54 -6.59 1.28
C SER A 409 -10.36 -7.19 2.02
N LYS A 410 -10.48 -7.40 3.33
CA LYS A 410 -9.46 -8.09 4.12
C LYS A 410 -9.21 -9.51 3.63
N ASN A 411 -10.26 -10.19 3.18
CA ASN A 411 -10.14 -11.55 2.63
C ASN A 411 -9.56 -11.59 1.21
N LEU A 412 -9.83 -10.58 0.38
CA LEU A 412 -9.57 -10.63 -1.06
C LEU A 412 -8.59 -9.55 -1.53
N LEU A 413 -8.89 -8.28 -1.25
CA LEU A 413 -8.16 -7.13 -1.79
C LEU A 413 -6.77 -6.98 -1.16
N THR A 414 -6.68 -7.08 0.15
CA THR A 414 -5.40 -6.94 0.86
C THR A 414 -4.42 -8.04 0.50
N PRO A 415 -4.79 -9.35 0.46
CA PRO A 415 -3.89 -10.38 -0.03
C PRO A 415 -3.50 -10.20 -1.51
N ALA A 416 -4.45 -9.78 -2.36
CA ALA A 416 -4.17 -9.51 -3.77
C ALA A 416 -3.14 -8.39 -3.94
N TYR A 417 -3.29 -7.30 -3.22
CA TYR A 417 -2.34 -6.19 -3.23
C TYR A 417 -0.99 -6.60 -2.67
N TYR A 418 -0.96 -7.21 -1.48
CA TYR A 418 0.26 -7.59 -0.78
C TYR A 418 1.05 -8.64 -1.56
N ASN A 419 0.41 -9.78 -1.87
CA ASN A 419 1.08 -10.92 -2.49
C ASN A 419 1.45 -10.68 -3.96
N THR A 420 0.62 -9.95 -4.72
CA THR A 420 0.82 -9.80 -6.16
C THR A 420 1.60 -8.53 -6.49
N THR A 421 1.31 -7.42 -5.78
CA THR A 421 1.88 -6.12 -6.09
C THR A 421 3.19 -5.92 -5.36
N LEU A 422 3.28 -6.27 -4.09
CA LEU A 422 4.46 -6.02 -3.26
C LEU A 422 5.41 -7.22 -3.20
N ILE A 423 4.93 -8.44 -2.96
CA ILE A 423 5.79 -9.62 -2.78
C ILE A 423 6.02 -10.40 -4.09
N GLY A 424 4.99 -10.60 -4.91
CA GLY A 424 5.00 -11.63 -5.97
C GLY A 424 5.94 -11.39 -7.15
N LYS A 425 6.40 -10.14 -7.39
CA LYS A 425 7.32 -9.81 -8.49
C LYS A 425 8.51 -8.95 -8.07
N VAL A 426 8.45 -8.32 -6.92
CA VAL A 426 9.42 -7.31 -6.48
C VAL A 426 10.33 -7.85 -5.41
N THR A 427 9.77 -8.51 -4.41
CA THR A 427 10.53 -9.04 -3.28
C THR A 427 10.58 -10.56 -3.40
N ARG A 428 11.62 -11.06 -4.06
CA ARG A 428 11.89 -12.51 -4.12
C ARG A 428 12.62 -13.01 -2.87
N ASP A 429 12.78 -12.15 -1.87
CA ASP A 429 13.55 -12.43 -0.65
C ASP A 429 12.72 -12.12 0.61
N GLU A 430 13.01 -12.87 1.67
CA GLU A 430 12.35 -12.77 2.97
C GLU A 430 12.65 -11.42 3.68
N GLU A 431 13.79 -10.80 3.38
CA GLU A 431 14.21 -9.53 3.97
C GLU A 431 13.30 -8.38 3.54
N SER A 432 12.97 -8.30 2.25
CA SER A 432 12.02 -7.30 1.75
C SER A 432 10.63 -7.48 2.35
N ALA A 433 10.17 -8.71 2.56
CA ALA A 433 8.89 -8.96 3.22
C ALA A 433 8.88 -8.46 4.67
N ARG A 434 9.95 -8.74 5.44
CA ARG A 434 10.10 -8.21 6.81
C ARG A 434 10.14 -6.68 6.83
N SER A 435 10.85 -6.07 5.88
CA SER A 435 10.90 -4.61 5.75
C SER A 435 9.52 -4.01 5.49
N LEU A 436 8.71 -4.64 4.63
CA LEU A 436 7.32 -4.23 4.38
C LEU A 436 6.45 -4.36 5.64
N ASP A 437 6.63 -5.41 6.44
CA ASP A 437 5.91 -5.57 7.70
C ASP A 437 6.26 -4.44 8.68
N VAL A 438 7.54 -4.06 8.79
CA VAL A 438 7.98 -2.89 9.57
C VAL A 438 7.31 -1.63 9.04
N ILE A 439 7.37 -1.38 7.73
CA ILE A 439 6.80 -0.19 7.10
C ILE A 439 5.30 -0.06 7.41
N ILE A 440 4.52 -1.11 7.16
CA ILE A 440 3.06 -1.07 7.30
C ILE A 440 2.65 -0.96 8.77
N SER A 441 3.31 -1.70 9.68
CA SER A 441 2.94 -1.71 11.09
C SER A 441 3.31 -0.42 11.84
N THR A 442 4.18 0.42 11.29
CA THR A 442 4.66 1.65 11.93
C THR A 442 4.07 2.94 11.32
N VAL A 443 3.02 2.80 10.51
CA VAL A 443 2.30 3.96 9.94
C VAL A 443 1.61 4.75 11.05
N ARG A 444 1.81 6.06 11.04
CA ARG A 444 1.22 7.07 11.90
C ARG A 444 0.45 8.07 11.05
N TYR A 445 -0.69 8.53 11.56
CA TYR A 445 -1.52 9.50 10.88
C TYR A 445 -1.40 10.85 11.58
N ASP A 446 -0.27 11.55 11.36
CA ASP A 446 -0.06 12.86 11.99
C ASP A 446 -1.09 13.87 11.48
N ILE A 447 -2.06 14.21 12.32
CA ILE A 447 -3.17 15.08 11.95
C ILE A 447 -2.70 16.48 11.54
N GLY A 448 -1.59 16.98 12.10
CA GLY A 448 -1.02 18.27 11.74
C GLY A 448 -0.48 18.27 10.31
N TYR A 449 0.15 17.18 9.88
CA TYR A 449 0.64 17.01 8.52
C TYR A 449 -0.50 16.72 7.54
N LEU A 450 -1.39 15.77 7.90
CA LEU A 450 -2.45 15.28 7.01
C LEU A 450 -3.58 16.30 6.80
N ALA A 451 -3.87 17.15 7.77
CA ALA A 451 -4.86 18.21 7.65
C ALA A 451 -4.43 19.35 6.70
N GLY A 452 -3.21 19.26 6.17
CA GLY A 452 -2.69 20.31 5.29
C GLY A 452 -2.61 21.62 6.03
N LEU A 453 -1.98 21.65 7.20
CA LEU A 453 -1.54 22.90 7.78
C LEU A 453 -0.65 23.53 6.73
N ASN A 454 -1.27 24.39 5.89
CA ASN A 454 -0.59 25.09 4.81
C ASN A 454 0.65 25.77 5.40
N MET A 455 1.79 25.12 5.22
CA MET A 455 3.11 25.74 5.45
C MET A 455 3.48 26.60 4.23
N SER A 456 2.46 27.29 3.67
CA SER A 456 2.65 28.22 2.57
C SER A 456 2.96 29.61 3.10
#